data_ce58fb9fc56f927c2febd0d345eaa7af
#
_entry.id   ce58fb9fc56f927c2febd0d345eaa7af
#
_cell.length_a   1.000
_cell.length_b   1.000
_cell.length_c   1.000
_cell.angle_alpha   90.00
_cell.angle_beta   90.00
_cell.angle_gamma   90.00
#
_symmetry.space_group_name_H-M   'P 1'
#
loop_
_entity.id
_entity.type
_entity.pdbx_description
1 polymer ?
#
loop_
_entity_poly.entity_id
_entity_poly.type
_entity_poly.pdbx_seq_one_letter_code
_entity_poly.pdbx_strand_id
1 'polypeptide(L)'
;MPSAFFFVLLNTFLTLLAEGTLPTWVVGMSIFATFVSSISFLGLPGDAYKGNWNPFVFSLSIPIATWLAAKVFIPLYRGINSVSAYHYLEMRFGYWARCYVAVCYLLTQLARIGSILLLLALPLNTMFGWDIQTIIFCTGIATLIYTLLGGIAAVVWTDAIQGIILIVGAVVCALLLTFTMPEGPGQLFDIALEHDKFSLGSFGANLAEPTFWVVLIYGLFVNMQNYGIDQNYVQRYMTTRSTAEAVKSTLLGGLLYIPVSLVFVYIGTALFSYYVAQPELLPTGTPSDQVFPWFIVHGLPTGLTGLIIASLFSAGMSTVATSINSSATIVLTDFVKRLSSKELSERKSMQVLYVASFLVGMLGVVMGLMMMHIDGILDAWWKLASIFSGGMLGLFLLGVVCRNVKRVHAVVAVILGLLVIAWMSLSPLINEGSPFYCFRSSLHTYLTIVFGTVVIFLTGFLLTKFAKKTI
;
A
#
# COMPACT_ATOMS: atom_id res chain seq x y z
N MET A 1 13.83 -16.07 -36.09
CA MET A 1 15.11 -15.57 -35.53
C MET A 1 14.99 -14.34 -34.61
N PRO A 2 13.96 -13.50 -34.61
CA PRO A 2 13.84 -12.41 -33.61
C PRO A 2 13.56 -12.88 -32.17
N SER A 3 12.90 -14.02 -31.98
CA SER A 3 12.54 -14.54 -30.66
C SER A 3 13.74 -15.06 -29.84
N ALA A 4 14.73 -15.68 -30.49
CA ALA A 4 15.91 -16.19 -29.79
C ALA A 4 16.84 -15.06 -29.32
N PHE A 5 16.99 -13.97 -30.10
CA PHE A 5 17.76 -12.80 -29.73
C PHE A 5 17.11 -12.04 -28.54
N PHE A 6 15.78 -11.91 -28.55
CA PHE A 6 15.04 -11.33 -27.44
C PHE A 6 15.15 -12.18 -26.16
N PHE A 7 15.10 -13.52 -26.30
CA PHE A 7 15.28 -14.45 -25.17
C PHE A 7 16.71 -14.42 -24.60
N VAL A 8 17.73 -14.31 -25.46
CA VAL A 8 19.14 -14.20 -25.05
C VAL A 8 19.39 -12.84 -24.38
N LEU A 9 18.86 -11.74 -24.94
CA LEU A 9 18.93 -10.42 -24.31
C LEU A 9 18.20 -10.41 -22.96
N LEU A 10 17.01 -11.00 -22.89
CA LEU A 10 16.24 -11.10 -21.65
C LEU A 10 16.95 -11.96 -20.60
N ASN A 11 17.53 -13.12 -21.00
CA ASN A 11 18.31 -13.98 -20.09
C ASN A 11 19.63 -13.32 -19.66
N THR A 12 20.34 -12.65 -20.55
CA THR A 12 21.57 -11.91 -20.17
C THR A 12 21.23 -10.73 -19.26
N PHE A 13 20.11 -10.05 -19.53
CA PHE A 13 19.57 -8.99 -18.69
C PHE A 13 19.13 -9.53 -17.31
N LEU A 14 18.46 -10.68 -17.27
CA LEU A 14 18.04 -11.36 -16.04
C LEU A 14 19.23 -11.90 -15.22
N THR A 15 20.28 -12.39 -15.87
CA THR A 15 21.50 -12.89 -15.19
C THR A 15 22.31 -11.73 -14.60
N LEU A 16 22.45 -10.63 -15.30
CA LEU A 16 23.06 -9.39 -14.79
C LEU A 16 22.30 -8.78 -13.62
N LEU A 17 21.00 -9.07 -13.52
CA LEU A 17 20.11 -8.58 -12.46
C LEU A 17 20.11 -9.49 -11.21
N ALA A 18 20.54 -10.76 -11.31
CA ALA A 18 20.49 -11.74 -10.22
C ALA A 18 21.61 -11.58 -9.18
N GLU A 19 22.64 -10.77 -9.46
CA GLU A 19 23.86 -10.70 -8.64
C GLU A 19 23.87 -9.59 -7.56
N GLY A 20 22.71 -9.08 -7.14
CA GLY A 20 22.65 -8.08 -6.05
C GLY A 20 23.29 -6.72 -6.41
N THR A 21 23.26 -6.33 -7.69
CA THR A 21 24.00 -5.19 -8.25
C THR A 21 23.10 -4.11 -8.86
N LEU A 22 21.82 -4.04 -8.44
CA LEU A 22 20.90 -3.04 -8.98
C LEU A 22 21.34 -1.61 -8.60
N PRO A 23 21.31 -0.65 -9.54
CA PRO A 23 21.62 0.75 -9.25
C PRO A 23 20.69 1.32 -8.17
N THR A 24 21.23 2.10 -7.25
CA THR A 24 20.50 2.72 -6.13
C THR A 24 19.25 3.47 -6.59
N TRP A 25 19.31 4.21 -7.70
CA TRP A 25 18.17 4.96 -8.21
C TRP A 25 17.05 4.07 -8.75
N VAL A 26 17.39 2.93 -9.38
CA VAL A 26 16.40 1.95 -9.88
C VAL A 26 15.65 1.32 -8.72
N VAL A 27 16.37 0.90 -7.68
CA VAL A 27 15.75 0.37 -6.45
C VAL A 27 14.90 1.44 -5.76
N GLY A 28 15.38 2.69 -5.72
CA GLY A 28 14.61 3.81 -5.19
C GLY A 28 13.32 4.07 -5.96
N MET A 29 13.38 4.07 -7.29
CA MET A 29 12.19 4.18 -8.14
C MET A 29 11.24 2.99 -8.00
N SER A 30 11.77 1.77 -7.83
CA SER A 30 10.94 0.60 -7.56
C SER A 30 10.27 0.67 -6.18
N ILE A 31 10.96 1.18 -5.15
CA ILE A 31 10.35 1.47 -3.84
C ILE A 31 9.23 2.50 -3.99
N PHE A 32 9.47 3.59 -4.73
CA PHE A 32 8.46 4.59 -5.05
C PHE A 32 7.25 3.96 -5.78
N ALA A 33 7.48 3.20 -6.86
CA ALA A 33 6.42 2.57 -7.63
C ALA A 33 5.64 1.50 -6.85
N THR A 34 6.28 0.84 -5.87
CA THR A 34 5.60 -0.07 -4.93
C THR A 34 4.63 0.68 -4.02
N PHE A 35 4.97 1.92 -3.68
CA PHE A 35 4.12 2.78 -2.86
C PHE A 35 3.00 3.40 -3.69
N VAL A 36 3.32 3.93 -4.88
CA VAL A 36 2.35 4.48 -5.83
C VAL A 36 1.69 3.34 -6.58
N SER A 37 0.41 3.16 -6.37
CA SER A 37 -0.42 2.20 -7.10
C SER A 37 -1.62 2.91 -7.73
N SER A 38 -2.52 2.17 -8.37
CA SER A 38 -3.81 2.72 -8.80
C SER A 38 -4.60 3.35 -7.65
N ILE A 39 -4.40 2.88 -6.41
CA ILE A 39 -5.01 3.48 -5.21
C ILE A 39 -4.56 4.94 -5.04
N SER A 40 -3.27 5.21 -5.17
CA SER A 40 -2.76 6.60 -5.08
C SER A 40 -3.14 7.42 -6.30
N PHE A 41 -3.04 6.83 -7.51
CA PHE A 41 -3.26 7.56 -8.77
C PHE A 41 -4.72 7.94 -9.00
N LEU A 42 -5.67 7.09 -8.62
CA LEU A 42 -7.11 7.34 -8.80
C LEU A 42 -7.81 7.75 -7.51
N GLY A 43 -7.45 7.12 -6.38
CA GLY A 43 -8.13 7.34 -5.11
C GLY A 43 -7.79 8.70 -4.49
N LEU A 44 -6.51 9.16 -4.52
CA LEU A 44 -6.17 10.49 -3.99
C LEU A 44 -6.87 11.63 -4.74
N PRO A 45 -6.91 11.66 -6.11
CA PRO A 45 -7.72 12.64 -6.82
C PRO A 45 -9.22 12.53 -6.50
N GLY A 46 -9.76 11.31 -6.39
CA GLY A 46 -11.17 11.09 -6.04
C GLY A 46 -11.55 11.68 -4.68
N ASP A 47 -10.72 11.44 -3.67
CA ASP A 47 -10.92 11.98 -2.32
C ASP A 47 -10.73 13.51 -2.28
N ALA A 48 -9.76 14.06 -3.00
CA ALA A 48 -9.56 15.51 -3.09
C ALA A 48 -10.67 16.20 -3.88
N TYR A 49 -11.23 15.54 -4.92
CA TYR A 49 -12.41 16.00 -5.64
C TYR A 49 -13.62 16.10 -4.73
N LYS A 50 -13.90 15.07 -3.94
CA LYS A 50 -15.02 15.01 -2.99
C LYS A 50 -14.84 15.97 -1.81
N GLY A 51 -13.65 16.02 -1.25
CA GLY A 51 -13.28 16.76 -0.03
C GLY A 51 -12.25 17.85 -0.29
N ASN A 52 -11.10 17.70 0.34
CA ASN A 52 -9.99 18.64 0.32
C ASN A 52 -8.64 17.91 0.36
N TRP A 53 -7.54 18.60 0.69
CA TRP A 53 -6.19 18.02 0.74
C TRP A 53 -5.87 17.23 2.04
N ASN A 54 -6.85 16.93 2.87
CA ASN A 54 -6.63 16.12 4.08
C ASN A 54 -5.91 14.79 3.79
N PRO A 55 -6.20 14.03 2.69
CA PRO A 55 -5.46 12.81 2.36
C PRO A 55 -3.97 13.01 2.13
N PHE A 56 -3.53 14.20 1.69
CA PHE A 56 -2.11 14.54 1.52
C PHE A 56 -1.34 14.54 2.85
N VAL A 57 -2.01 14.82 3.96
CA VAL A 57 -1.40 14.84 5.31
C VAL A 57 -0.75 13.49 5.65
N PHE A 58 -1.31 12.38 5.15
CA PHE A 58 -0.70 11.06 5.26
C PHE A 58 0.76 11.04 4.76
N SER A 59 1.05 11.74 3.66
CA SER A 59 2.37 11.78 3.03
C SER A 59 3.39 12.57 3.86
N LEU A 60 2.95 13.54 4.68
CA LEU A 60 3.82 14.36 5.51
C LEU A 60 4.54 13.57 6.61
N SER A 61 4.06 12.37 6.93
CA SER A 61 4.69 11.47 7.91
C SER A 61 5.84 10.63 7.32
N ILE A 62 5.97 10.54 6.00
CA ILE A 62 6.96 9.69 5.31
C ILE A 62 8.42 10.02 5.68
N PRO A 63 8.85 11.28 5.81
CA PRO A 63 10.23 11.59 6.21
C PRO A 63 10.62 10.94 7.55
N ILE A 64 9.72 10.95 8.52
CA ILE A 64 9.97 10.34 9.84
C ILE A 64 10.01 8.82 9.71
N ALA A 65 9.07 8.23 8.97
CA ALA A 65 9.00 6.79 8.79
C ALA A 65 10.22 6.23 8.03
N THR A 66 10.65 6.89 6.94
CA THR A 66 11.82 6.49 6.17
C THR A 66 13.12 6.67 6.94
N TRP A 67 13.23 7.73 7.75
CA TRP A 67 14.36 7.93 8.64
C TRP A 67 14.45 6.82 9.69
N LEU A 68 13.33 6.42 10.31
CA LEU A 68 13.28 5.29 11.25
C LEU A 68 13.64 3.97 10.56
N ALA A 69 13.12 3.74 9.36
CA ALA A 69 13.46 2.56 8.56
C ALA A 69 14.98 2.51 8.29
N ALA A 70 15.57 3.65 7.89
CA ALA A 70 17.00 3.78 7.60
C ALA A 70 17.89 3.51 8.82
N LYS A 71 17.46 3.98 10.00
CA LYS A 71 18.26 3.87 11.24
C LYS A 71 18.10 2.53 11.96
N VAL A 72 16.93 1.90 11.86
CA VAL A 72 16.56 0.74 12.69
C VAL A 72 16.35 -0.52 11.85
N PHE A 73 15.39 -0.47 10.92
CA PHE A 73 14.91 -1.68 10.25
C PHE A 73 15.85 -2.20 9.16
N ILE A 74 16.38 -1.32 8.29
CA ILE A 74 17.28 -1.74 7.20
C ILE A 74 18.56 -2.37 7.75
N PRO A 75 19.28 -1.79 8.73
CA PRO A 75 20.43 -2.44 9.36
C PRO A 75 20.08 -3.77 10.03
N LEU A 76 18.90 -3.86 10.66
CA LEU A 76 18.42 -5.09 11.30
C LEU A 76 18.30 -6.23 10.29
N TYR A 77 17.60 -6.04 9.18
CA TYR A 77 17.37 -7.09 8.18
C TYR A 77 18.65 -7.51 7.47
N ARG A 78 19.50 -6.57 7.14
CA ARG A 78 20.81 -6.88 6.51
C ARG A 78 21.74 -7.61 7.46
N GLY A 79 21.64 -7.39 8.77
CA GLY A 79 22.40 -8.14 9.79
C GLY A 79 21.93 -9.59 9.97
N ILE A 80 20.62 -9.84 9.78
CA ILE A 80 20.04 -11.19 9.92
C ILE A 80 20.21 -12.03 8.65
N ASN A 81 20.31 -11.37 7.49
CA ASN A 81 20.43 -12.01 6.16
C ASN A 81 19.33 -13.06 5.89
N SER A 82 18.07 -12.72 6.17
CA SER A 82 16.93 -13.61 5.97
C SER A 82 16.05 -13.15 4.81
N VAL A 83 15.48 -14.10 4.07
CA VAL A 83 14.52 -13.85 2.99
C VAL A 83 13.19 -13.28 3.52
N SER A 84 12.77 -13.73 4.73
CA SER A 84 11.54 -13.25 5.37
C SER A 84 11.85 -12.19 6.42
N ALA A 85 11.18 -11.04 6.34
CA ALA A 85 11.19 -10.01 7.36
C ALA A 85 10.77 -10.53 8.74
N TYR A 86 9.91 -11.55 8.76
CA TYR A 86 9.28 -12.07 9.99
C TYR A 86 10.12 -13.10 10.72
N HIS A 87 11.22 -13.55 10.13
CA HIS A 87 12.20 -14.42 10.81
C HIS A 87 12.77 -13.77 12.08
N TYR A 88 12.93 -12.45 12.08
CA TYR A 88 13.32 -11.70 13.28
C TYR A 88 12.39 -11.96 14.48
N LEU A 89 11.09 -11.98 14.24
CA LEU A 89 10.12 -12.22 15.33
C LEU A 89 10.15 -13.64 15.84
N GLU A 90 10.47 -14.63 14.98
CA GLU A 90 10.69 -16.01 15.41
C GLU A 90 11.88 -16.11 16.36
N MET A 91 13.01 -15.47 16.01
CA MET A 91 14.20 -15.45 16.89
C MET A 91 13.93 -14.78 18.24
N ARG A 92 13.03 -13.81 18.28
CA ARG A 92 12.72 -13.05 19.49
C ARG A 92 11.64 -13.68 20.36
N PHE A 93 10.58 -14.17 19.78
CA PHE A 93 9.36 -14.58 20.51
C PHE A 93 8.93 -16.01 20.19
N GLY A 94 9.55 -16.66 19.19
CA GLY A 94 9.22 -17.99 18.72
C GLY A 94 8.27 -17.99 17.53
N TYR A 95 8.04 -19.18 16.99
CA TYR A 95 7.33 -19.39 15.72
C TYR A 95 5.92 -18.78 15.65
N TRP A 96 5.19 -18.79 16.77
CA TRP A 96 3.84 -18.17 16.83
C TRP A 96 3.83 -16.70 16.39
N ALA A 97 4.87 -15.94 16.76
CA ALA A 97 4.96 -14.52 16.43
C ALA A 97 5.20 -14.31 14.92
N ARG A 98 6.00 -15.18 14.31
CA ARG A 98 6.19 -15.23 12.85
C ARG A 98 4.89 -15.55 12.14
N CYS A 99 4.17 -16.59 12.57
CA CYS A 99 2.86 -16.96 12.00
C CYS A 99 1.83 -15.84 12.13
N TYR A 100 1.73 -15.21 13.31
CA TYR A 100 0.79 -14.12 13.55
C TYR A 100 1.00 -12.98 12.54
N VAL A 101 2.22 -12.48 12.42
CA VAL A 101 2.51 -11.37 11.51
C VAL A 101 2.40 -11.80 10.04
N ALA A 102 2.78 -13.02 9.70
CA ALA A 102 2.60 -13.55 8.35
C ALA A 102 1.12 -13.59 7.93
N VAL A 103 0.22 -14.03 8.82
CA VAL A 103 -1.23 -14.03 8.56
C VAL A 103 -1.75 -12.60 8.39
N CYS A 104 -1.41 -11.67 9.29
CA CYS A 104 -1.79 -10.27 9.19
C CYS A 104 -1.31 -9.65 7.86
N TYR A 105 -0.07 -9.95 7.46
CA TYR A 105 0.48 -9.52 6.18
C TYR A 105 -0.32 -10.05 5.00
N LEU A 106 -0.60 -11.36 4.96
CA LEU A 106 -1.37 -11.98 3.88
C LEU A 106 -2.76 -11.34 3.73
N LEU A 107 -3.46 -11.08 4.85
CA LEU A 107 -4.76 -10.39 4.84
C LEU A 107 -4.65 -8.97 4.28
N THR A 108 -3.60 -8.22 4.68
CA THR A 108 -3.32 -6.89 4.14
C THR A 108 -3.07 -6.93 2.63
N GLN A 109 -2.30 -7.91 2.13
CA GLN A 109 -2.02 -8.04 0.71
C GLN A 109 -3.28 -8.42 -0.09
N LEU A 110 -4.15 -9.27 0.43
CA LEU A 110 -5.43 -9.59 -0.23
C LEU A 110 -6.32 -8.35 -0.38
N ALA A 111 -6.46 -7.55 0.67
CA ALA A 111 -7.20 -6.29 0.61
C ALA A 111 -6.57 -5.32 -0.42
N ARG A 112 -5.23 -5.23 -0.46
CA ARG A 112 -4.47 -4.42 -1.41
C ARG A 112 -4.71 -4.84 -2.85
N ILE A 113 -4.61 -6.14 -3.14
CA ILE A 113 -4.86 -6.69 -4.48
C ILE A 113 -6.29 -6.38 -4.92
N GLY A 114 -7.28 -6.61 -4.06
CA GLY A 114 -8.68 -6.34 -4.36
C GLY A 114 -8.96 -4.87 -4.68
N SER A 115 -8.45 -3.94 -3.87
CA SER A 115 -8.58 -2.51 -4.10
C SER A 115 -7.95 -2.06 -5.41
N ILE A 116 -6.77 -2.60 -5.75
CA ILE A 116 -6.06 -2.26 -6.99
C ILE A 116 -6.83 -2.77 -8.20
N LEU A 117 -7.28 -4.03 -8.19
CA LEU A 117 -8.03 -4.62 -9.31
C LEU A 117 -9.34 -3.87 -9.58
N LEU A 118 -10.05 -3.46 -8.52
CA LEU A 118 -11.26 -2.66 -8.66
C LEU A 118 -10.95 -1.30 -9.28
N LEU A 119 -9.96 -0.57 -8.79
CA LEU A 119 -9.59 0.74 -9.34
C LEU A 119 -9.09 0.65 -10.79
N LEU A 120 -8.40 -0.42 -11.18
CA LEU A 120 -8.02 -0.66 -12.57
C LEU A 120 -9.23 -0.93 -13.47
N ALA A 121 -10.32 -1.47 -12.92
CA ALA A 121 -11.52 -1.75 -13.70
C ALA A 121 -12.30 -0.48 -14.07
N LEU A 122 -12.23 0.58 -13.26
CA LEU A 122 -13.02 1.80 -13.47
C LEU A 122 -12.74 2.49 -14.83
N PRO A 123 -11.48 2.75 -15.24
CA PRO A 123 -11.21 3.38 -16.54
C PRO A 123 -11.67 2.54 -17.73
N LEU A 124 -11.53 1.21 -17.66
CA LEU A 124 -12.00 0.33 -18.75
C LEU A 124 -13.52 0.23 -18.80
N ASN A 125 -14.19 0.22 -17.65
CA ASN A 125 -15.65 0.29 -17.60
C ASN A 125 -16.13 1.61 -18.23
N THR A 126 -15.49 2.73 -17.87
CA THR A 126 -15.83 4.06 -18.42
C THR A 126 -15.57 4.13 -19.94
N MET A 127 -14.47 3.51 -20.42
CA MET A 127 -14.06 3.59 -21.82
C MET A 127 -14.88 2.68 -22.75
N PHE A 128 -15.13 1.44 -22.30
CA PHE A 128 -15.71 0.38 -23.14
C PHE A 128 -17.12 -0.05 -22.72
N GLY A 129 -17.61 0.43 -21.57
CA GLY A 129 -18.89 -0.02 -21.00
C GLY A 129 -18.90 -1.50 -20.55
N TRP A 130 -17.73 -2.13 -20.41
CA TRP A 130 -17.62 -3.52 -20.00
C TRP A 130 -17.99 -3.66 -18.52
N ASP A 131 -18.57 -4.82 -18.19
CA ASP A 131 -18.92 -5.13 -16.81
C ASP A 131 -17.69 -5.17 -15.89
N ILE A 132 -17.76 -4.48 -14.74
CA ILE A 132 -16.66 -4.36 -13.78
C ILE A 132 -16.19 -5.74 -13.29
N GLN A 133 -17.12 -6.70 -13.08
CA GLN A 133 -16.78 -8.06 -12.63
C GLN A 133 -15.89 -8.76 -13.66
N THR A 134 -16.27 -8.65 -14.93
CA THR A 134 -15.51 -9.23 -16.06
C THR A 134 -14.12 -8.61 -16.15
N ILE A 135 -14.01 -7.29 -15.98
CA ILE A 135 -12.72 -6.60 -16.05
C ILE A 135 -11.81 -7.02 -14.87
N ILE A 136 -12.34 -7.05 -13.64
CA ILE A 136 -11.59 -7.51 -12.45
C ILE A 136 -11.07 -8.93 -12.67
N PHE A 137 -11.92 -9.82 -13.15
CA PHE A 137 -11.55 -11.22 -13.41
C PHE A 137 -10.46 -11.33 -14.49
N CYS A 138 -10.67 -10.70 -15.64
CA CYS A 138 -9.71 -10.75 -16.76
C CYS A 138 -8.36 -10.11 -16.37
N THR A 139 -8.37 -8.94 -15.71
CA THR A 139 -7.16 -8.25 -15.27
C THR A 139 -6.43 -9.05 -14.20
N GLY A 140 -7.17 -9.65 -13.25
CA GLY A 140 -6.61 -10.52 -12.21
C GLY A 140 -5.95 -11.77 -12.80
N ILE A 141 -6.60 -12.45 -13.73
CA ILE A 141 -6.04 -13.64 -14.42
C ILE A 141 -4.81 -13.24 -15.27
N ALA A 142 -4.88 -12.15 -16.04
CA ALA A 142 -3.74 -11.67 -16.81
C ALA A 142 -2.53 -11.37 -15.93
N THR A 143 -2.77 -10.69 -14.79
CA THR A 143 -1.72 -10.39 -13.81
C THR A 143 -1.15 -11.67 -13.18
N LEU A 144 -2.00 -12.64 -12.88
CA LEU A 144 -1.57 -13.94 -12.33
C LEU A 144 -0.66 -14.68 -13.31
N ILE A 145 -1.05 -14.78 -14.58
CA ILE A 145 -0.24 -15.42 -15.63
C ILE A 145 1.12 -14.71 -15.75
N TYR A 146 1.12 -13.39 -15.83
CA TYR A 146 2.34 -12.58 -15.90
C TYR A 146 3.24 -12.80 -14.66
N THR A 147 2.66 -12.84 -13.47
CA THR A 147 3.41 -13.02 -12.20
C THR A 147 4.12 -14.38 -12.14
N LEU A 148 3.49 -15.42 -12.66
CA LEU A 148 4.07 -16.78 -12.70
C LEU A 148 5.27 -16.88 -13.65
N LEU A 149 5.41 -15.96 -14.63
CA LEU A 149 6.49 -15.95 -15.62
C LEU A 149 7.66 -15.02 -15.23
N GLY A 150 7.46 -14.07 -14.30
CA GLY A 150 8.44 -13.02 -13.97
C GLY A 150 9.26 -13.32 -12.71
N GLY A 151 10.51 -12.81 -12.67
CA GLY A 151 11.38 -12.81 -11.49
C GLY A 151 11.49 -11.40 -10.87
N ILE A 152 11.93 -11.31 -9.60
CA ILE A 152 11.96 -10.03 -8.84
C ILE A 152 12.84 -8.94 -9.50
N ALA A 153 13.88 -9.32 -10.20
CA ALA A 153 14.78 -8.37 -10.84
C ALA A 153 14.13 -7.66 -12.05
N ALA A 154 13.37 -8.40 -12.85
CA ALA A 154 12.59 -7.81 -13.94
C ALA A 154 11.52 -6.85 -13.39
N VAL A 155 10.88 -7.21 -12.27
CA VAL A 155 9.90 -6.37 -11.59
C VAL A 155 10.51 -5.04 -11.15
N VAL A 156 11.70 -5.02 -10.55
CA VAL A 156 12.34 -3.79 -10.06
C VAL A 156 12.65 -2.80 -11.20
N TRP A 157 13.09 -3.28 -12.37
CA TRP A 157 13.31 -2.42 -13.52
C TRP A 157 12.01 -1.93 -14.17
N THR A 158 11.04 -2.82 -14.34
CA THR A 158 9.72 -2.44 -14.87
C THR A 158 9.04 -1.41 -13.97
N ASP A 159 9.08 -1.60 -12.67
CA ASP A 159 8.57 -0.65 -11.67
C ASP A 159 9.21 0.74 -11.84
N ALA A 160 10.54 0.79 -12.00
CA ALA A 160 11.25 2.07 -12.14
C ALA A 160 10.78 2.85 -13.38
N ILE A 161 10.66 2.17 -14.54
CA ILE A 161 10.19 2.77 -15.79
C ILE A 161 8.73 3.21 -15.66
N GLN A 162 7.89 2.36 -15.11
CA GLN A 162 6.46 2.62 -14.90
C GLN A 162 6.22 3.78 -13.95
N GLY A 163 7.02 3.87 -12.87
CA GLY A 163 6.97 4.99 -11.94
C GLY A 163 7.29 6.33 -12.63
N ILE A 164 8.27 6.38 -13.53
CA ILE A 164 8.59 7.58 -14.31
C ILE A 164 7.43 7.96 -15.24
N ILE A 165 6.88 7.00 -15.99
CA ILE A 165 5.78 7.25 -16.93
C ILE A 165 4.55 7.75 -16.17
N LEU A 166 4.27 7.17 -15.00
CA LEU A 166 3.14 7.56 -14.13
C LEU A 166 3.31 8.99 -13.61
N ILE A 167 4.50 9.39 -13.17
CA ILE A 167 4.79 10.77 -12.74
C ILE A 167 4.57 11.74 -13.91
N VAL A 168 5.13 11.43 -15.09
CA VAL A 168 4.96 12.27 -16.28
C VAL A 168 3.48 12.38 -16.64
N GLY A 169 2.76 11.27 -16.65
CA GLY A 169 1.32 11.26 -16.91
C GLY A 169 0.51 12.11 -15.93
N ALA A 170 0.80 12.01 -14.63
CA ALA A 170 0.15 12.83 -13.61
C ALA A 170 0.43 14.33 -13.81
N VAL A 171 1.67 14.71 -14.06
CA VAL A 171 2.05 16.11 -14.33
C VAL A 171 1.35 16.64 -15.59
N VAL A 172 1.28 15.85 -16.65
CA VAL A 172 0.58 16.24 -17.88
C VAL A 172 -0.91 16.43 -17.62
N CYS A 173 -1.56 15.52 -16.87
CA CYS A 173 -2.96 15.70 -16.49
C CYS A 173 -3.19 16.97 -15.67
N ALA A 174 -2.33 17.26 -14.69
CA ALA A 174 -2.40 18.46 -13.88
C ALA A 174 -2.28 19.74 -14.73
N LEU A 175 -1.31 19.77 -15.66
CA LEU A 175 -1.12 20.89 -16.57
C LEU A 175 -2.32 21.07 -17.51
N LEU A 176 -2.81 19.99 -18.11
CA LEU A 176 -3.98 20.08 -19.01
C LEU A 176 -5.19 20.62 -18.27
N LEU A 177 -5.54 20.09 -17.10
CA LEU A 177 -6.65 20.60 -16.30
C LEU A 177 -6.50 22.09 -15.98
N THR A 178 -5.26 22.51 -15.66
CA THR A 178 -4.99 23.92 -15.33
C THR A 178 -5.18 24.85 -16.54
N PHE A 179 -4.67 24.45 -17.72
CA PHE A 179 -4.66 25.31 -18.90
C PHE A 179 -5.89 25.18 -19.80
N THR A 180 -6.78 24.18 -19.56
CA THR A 180 -8.04 24.01 -20.29
C THR A 180 -9.24 24.63 -19.59
N MET A 181 -9.04 25.36 -18.49
CA MET A 181 -10.12 26.11 -17.85
C MET A 181 -10.67 27.19 -18.79
N PRO A 182 -12.02 27.36 -18.87
CA PRO A 182 -12.65 28.28 -19.82
C PRO A 182 -12.18 29.75 -19.72
N GLU A 183 -11.94 30.24 -18.51
CA GLU A 183 -11.50 31.62 -18.25
C GLU A 183 -10.01 31.70 -17.91
N GLY A 184 -9.27 30.62 -18.19
CA GLY A 184 -7.84 30.51 -17.92
C GLY A 184 -7.49 29.95 -16.54
N PRO A 185 -6.18 29.77 -16.25
CA PRO A 185 -5.72 29.09 -15.03
C PRO A 185 -6.19 29.73 -13.71
N GLY A 186 -6.43 31.05 -13.68
CA GLY A 186 -6.91 31.76 -12.49
C GLY A 186 -8.23 31.24 -11.97
N GLN A 187 -9.17 30.96 -12.86
CA GLN A 187 -10.50 30.44 -12.53
C GLN A 187 -10.43 29.15 -11.69
N LEU A 188 -9.46 28.26 -11.97
CA LEU A 188 -9.27 27.04 -11.19
C LEU A 188 -9.02 27.37 -9.71
N PHE A 189 -8.10 28.30 -9.45
CA PHE A 189 -7.72 28.65 -8.09
C PHE A 189 -8.83 29.44 -7.38
N ASP A 190 -9.55 30.30 -8.08
CA ASP A 190 -10.67 31.05 -7.52
C ASP A 190 -11.78 30.10 -7.05
N ILE A 191 -12.22 29.17 -7.90
CA ILE A 191 -13.22 28.15 -7.53
C ILE A 191 -12.72 27.27 -6.39
N ALA A 192 -11.46 26.83 -6.44
CA ALA A 192 -10.90 25.96 -5.42
C ALA A 192 -10.80 26.66 -4.05
N LEU A 193 -10.45 27.94 -4.01
CA LEU A 193 -10.38 28.75 -2.79
C LEU A 193 -11.76 29.00 -2.20
N GLU A 194 -12.77 29.32 -3.04
CA GLU A 194 -14.14 29.53 -2.62
C GLU A 194 -14.73 28.29 -1.92
N HIS A 195 -14.30 27.09 -2.31
CA HIS A 195 -14.77 25.82 -1.77
C HIS A 195 -13.81 25.15 -0.79
N ASP A 196 -12.83 25.87 -0.22
CA ASP A 196 -11.85 25.37 0.76
C ASP A 196 -11.10 24.10 0.31
N LYS A 197 -10.88 23.91 -1.00
CA LYS A 197 -10.28 22.69 -1.55
C LYS A 197 -8.82 22.47 -1.13
N PHE A 198 -8.10 23.54 -0.83
CA PHE A 198 -6.69 23.46 -0.38
C PHE A 198 -6.54 23.20 1.13
N SER A 199 -7.64 23.09 1.86
CA SER A 199 -7.62 22.80 3.29
C SER A 199 -6.98 21.43 3.57
N LEU A 200 -6.12 21.36 4.57
CA LEU A 200 -5.55 20.10 5.07
C LEU A 200 -6.50 19.39 6.08
N GLY A 201 -7.74 19.84 6.17
CA GLY A 201 -8.73 19.35 7.13
C GLY A 201 -8.72 20.14 8.44
N SER A 202 -9.56 19.73 9.37
CA SER A 202 -9.68 20.37 10.69
C SER A 202 -8.42 20.13 11.54
N PHE A 203 -7.88 21.18 12.16
CA PHE A 203 -6.82 21.09 13.16
C PHE A 203 -7.36 20.85 14.60
N GLY A 204 -8.65 20.60 14.75
CA GLY A 204 -9.26 20.27 16.02
C GLY A 204 -8.76 18.95 16.61
N ALA A 205 -8.94 18.77 17.92
CA ALA A 205 -8.53 17.56 18.64
C ALA A 205 -9.60 16.43 18.61
N ASN A 206 -10.59 16.50 17.70
CA ASN A 206 -11.62 15.47 17.58
C ASN A 206 -11.00 14.19 17.00
N LEU A 207 -11.03 13.11 17.76
CA LEU A 207 -10.49 11.80 17.34
C LEU A 207 -11.57 10.93 16.65
N ALA A 208 -12.81 11.39 16.55
CA ALA A 208 -13.89 10.69 15.88
C ALA A 208 -13.93 10.96 14.37
N GLU A 209 -13.24 12.01 13.92
CA GLU A 209 -13.20 12.46 12.53
C GLU A 209 -11.77 12.38 11.97
N PRO A 210 -11.60 12.31 10.63
CA PRO A 210 -10.28 12.32 9.99
C PRO A 210 -9.68 13.75 10.00
N THR A 211 -9.39 14.29 11.21
CA THR A 211 -8.72 15.57 11.36
C THR A 211 -7.28 15.49 10.85
N PHE A 212 -6.62 16.66 10.68
CA PHE A 212 -5.18 16.71 10.34
C PHE A 212 -4.34 15.79 11.24
N TRP A 213 -4.56 15.83 12.55
CA TRP A 213 -3.78 15.04 13.52
C TRP A 213 -4.08 13.55 13.41
N VAL A 214 -5.33 13.16 13.22
CA VAL A 214 -5.73 11.76 13.04
C VAL A 214 -5.07 11.17 11.81
N VAL A 215 -5.09 11.89 10.67
CA VAL A 215 -4.49 11.41 9.42
C VAL A 215 -2.96 11.42 9.49
N LEU A 216 -2.34 12.42 10.13
CA LEU A 216 -0.88 12.48 10.31
C LEU A 216 -0.37 11.32 11.17
N ILE A 217 -1.01 11.06 12.31
CA ILE A 217 -0.63 9.98 13.23
C ILE A 217 -0.88 8.63 12.55
N TYR A 218 -2.03 8.44 11.92
CA TYR A 218 -2.33 7.27 11.11
C TYR A 218 -1.23 7.04 10.06
N GLY A 219 -0.94 8.07 9.27
CA GLY A 219 0.10 8.02 8.24
C GLY A 219 1.46 7.62 8.81
N LEU A 220 1.85 8.15 9.97
CA LEU A 220 3.11 7.80 10.62
C LEU A 220 3.19 6.29 10.93
N PHE A 221 2.15 5.72 11.53
CA PHE A 221 2.14 4.30 11.90
C PHE A 221 2.09 3.39 10.66
N VAL A 222 1.26 3.72 9.65
CA VAL A 222 1.20 2.95 8.40
C VAL A 222 2.51 3.06 7.62
N ASN A 223 3.11 4.25 7.54
CA ASN A 223 4.38 4.42 6.84
C ASN A 223 5.55 3.75 7.57
N MET A 224 5.54 3.74 8.91
CA MET A 224 6.49 2.94 9.69
C MET A 224 6.30 1.44 9.43
N GLN A 225 5.07 0.96 9.28
CA GLN A 225 4.78 -0.42 8.92
C GLN A 225 5.27 -0.73 7.49
N ASN A 226 4.96 0.11 6.51
CA ASN A 226 5.35 -0.09 5.13
C ASN A 226 6.88 -0.11 4.97
N TYR A 227 7.57 0.95 5.35
CA TYR A 227 9.03 1.05 5.19
C TYR A 227 9.80 0.21 6.21
N GLY A 228 9.21 -0.11 7.36
CA GLY A 228 9.88 -0.85 8.43
C GLY A 228 9.73 -2.36 8.33
N ILE A 229 8.55 -2.88 8.03
CA ILE A 229 8.25 -4.29 8.23
C ILE A 229 7.49 -4.99 7.10
N ASP A 230 7.07 -4.27 6.06
CA ASP A 230 6.40 -4.88 4.91
C ASP A 230 7.40 -5.64 4.04
N GLN A 231 7.09 -6.91 3.76
CA GLN A 231 7.94 -7.82 2.99
C GLN A 231 8.27 -7.29 1.59
N ASN A 232 7.35 -6.54 0.95
CA ASN A 232 7.58 -5.95 -0.36
C ASN A 232 8.78 -4.99 -0.35
N TYR A 233 8.93 -4.19 0.70
CA TYR A 233 10.03 -3.24 0.84
C TYR A 233 11.31 -3.92 1.31
N VAL A 234 11.19 -4.85 2.27
CA VAL A 234 12.35 -5.59 2.80
C VAL A 234 13.06 -6.37 1.69
N GLN A 235 12.33 -7.01 0.78
CA GLN A 235 12.95 -7.69 -0.38
C GLN A 235 13.78 -6.72 -1.22
N ARG A 236 13.31 -5.48 -1.44
CA ARG A 236 14.05 -4.46 -2.22
C ARG A 236 15.31 -3.99 -1.50
N TYR A 237 15.31 -3.88 -0.18
CA TYR A 237 16.51 -3.57 0.59
C TYR A 237 17.61 -4.61 0.39
N MET A 238 17.23 -5.88 0.21
CA MET A 238 18.16 -6.98 0.00
C MET A 238 18.73 -7.05 -1.42
N THR A 239 18.15 -6.35 -2.41
CA THR A 239 18.67 -6.31 -3.79
C THR A 239 19.80 -5.29 -3.98
N THR A 240 20.11 -4.46 -2.98
CA THR A 240 21.19 -3.47 -3.04
C THR A 240 22.52 -4.06 -2.56
N ARG A 241 23.66 -3.48 -3.01
CA ARG A 241 25.00 -3.95 -2.65
C ARG A 241 25.37 -3.75 -1.18
N SER A 242 24.89 -2.66 -0.60
CA SER A 242 25.24 -2.26 0.76
C SER A 242 24.07 -1.69 1.54
N THR A 243 24.20 -1.66 2.88
CA THR A 243 23.24 -1.00 3.76
C THR A 243 23.08 0.49 3.43
N ALA A 244 24.16 1.17 3.06
CA ALA A 244 24.14 2.58 2.69
C ALA A 244 23.33 2.81 1.40
N GLU A 245 23.46 1.93 0.41
CA GLU A 245 22.64 1.99 -0.82
C GLU A 245 21.17 1.69 -0.55
N ALA A 246 20.85 0.70 0.29
CA ALA A 246 19.48 0.42 0.71
C ALA A 246 18.83 1.64 1.37
N VAL A 247 19.57 2.32 2.27
CA VAL A 247 19.11 3.56 2.92
C VAL A 247 18.87 4.67 1.89
N LYS A 248 19.82 4.90 0.97
CA LYS A 248 19.68 5.93 -0.08
C LYS A 248 18.47 5.64 -0.98
N SER A 249 18.28 4.39 -1.40
CA SER A 249 17.12 3.97 -2.22
C SER A 249 15.80 4.20 -1.49
N THR A 250 15.75 3.88 -0.19
CA THR A 250 14.54 4.07 0.62
C THR A 250 14.20 5.55 0.80
N LEU A 251 15.19 6.39 1.08
CA LEU A 251 15.00 7.83 1.18
C LEU A 251 14.56 8.43 -0.15
N LEU A 252 15.20 8.03 -1.26
CA LEU A 252 14.81 8.48 -2.59
C LEU A 252 13.34 8.11 -2.90
N GLY A 253 12.99 6.83 -2.76
CA GLY A 253 11.64 6.35 -3.10
C GLY A 253 10.56 6.93 -2.18
N GLY A 254 10.83 7.05 -0.89
CA GLY A 254 9.88 7.60 0.07
C GLY A 254 9.68 9.11 -0.08
N LEU A 255 10.77 9.88 -0.16
CA LEU A 255 10.67 11.34 -0.25
C LEU A 255 10.10 11.81 -1.61
N LEU A 256 10.34 11.04 -2.69
CA LEU A 256 9.75 11.32 -4.00
C LEU A 256 8.23 11.22 -4.00
N TYR A 257 7.67 10.39 -3.12
CA TYR A 257 6.21 10.26 -3.02
C TYR A 257 5.52 11.55 -2.58
N ILE A 258 6.16 12.39 -1.76
CA ILE A 258 5.56 13.62 -1.22
C ILE A 258 5.15 14.59 -2.34
N PRO A 259 6.05 15.05 -3.23
CA PRO A 259 5.65 15.92 -4.32
C PRO A 259 4.70 15.25 -5.31
N VAL A 260 4.80 13.94 -5.51
CA VAL A 260 3.90 13.22 -6.42
C VAL A 260 2.48 13.10 -5.83
N SER A 261 2.33 12.82 -4.54
CA SER A 261 1.03 12.82 -3.88
C SER A 261 0.39 14.21 -3.85
N LEU A 262 1.20 15.28 -3.77
CA LEU A 262 0.73 16.65 -3.93
C LEU A 262 0.12 16.89 -5.33
N VAL A 263 0.76 16.38 -6.38
CA VAL A 263 0.22 16.45 -7.74
C VAL A 263 -1.11 15.70 -7.84
N PHE A 264 -1.25 14.55 -7.18
CA PHE A 264 -2.51 13.78 -7.20
C PHE A 264 -3.66 14.52 -6.52
N VAL A 265 -3.47 15.10 -5.34
CA VAL A 265 -4.54 15.89 -4.70
C VAL A 265 -4.83 17.18 -5.46
N TYR A 266 -3.82 17.78 -6.10
CA TYR A 266 -4.01 18.91 -7.01
C TYR A 266 -4.89 18.52 -8.21
N ILE A 267 -4.66 17.37 -8.84
CA ILE A 267 -5.51 16.85 -9.93
C ILE A 267 -6.97 16.76 -9.45
N GLY A 268 -7.24 16.23 -8.26
CA GLY A 268 -8.58 16.14 -7.71
C GLY A 268 -9.25 17.49 -7.53
N THR A 269 -8.50 18.48 -7.02
CA THR A 269 -8.96 19.87 -6.90
C THR A 269 -9.22 20.51 -8.26
N ALA A 270 -8.31 20.29 -9.22
CA ALA A 270 -8.44 20.81 -10.57
C ALA A 270 -9.65 20.20 -11.30
N LEU A 271 -9.91 18.89 -11.13
CA LEU A 271 -11.12 18.22 -11.62
C LEU A 271 -12.39 18.83 -11.03
N PHE A 272 -12.38 19.13 -9.72
CA PHE A 272 -13.50 19.79 -9.07
C PHE A 272 -13.78 21.15 -9.72
N SER A 273 -12.79 22.02 -9.83
CA SER A 273 -12.95 23.35 -10.44
C SER A 273 -13.33 23.24 -11.91
N TYR A 274 -12.79 22.28 -12.66
CA TYR A 274 -13.09 22.06 -14.06
C TYR A 274 -14.57 21.69 -14.29
N TYR A 275 -15.12 20.77 -13.46
CA TYR A 275 -16.51 20.34 -13.58
C TYR A 275 -17.51 21.28 -12.87
N VAL A 276 -17.07 22.14 -11.97
CA VAL A 276 -17.89 23.26 -11.47
C VAL A 276 -18.06 24.32 -12.57
N ALA A 277 -16.99 24.60 -13.32
CA ALA A 277 -17.05 25.55 -14.45
C ALA A 277 -17.81 25.00 -15.68
N GLN A 278 -17.81 23.66 -15.86
CA GLN A 278 -18.39 22.96 -17.01
C GLN A 278 -19.17 21.71 -16.56
N PRO A 279 -20.33 21.91 -15.86
CA PRO A 279 -21.06 20.79 -15.25
C PRO A 279 -21.66 19.81 -16.27
N GLU A 280 -21.90 20.26 -17.50
CA GLU A 280 -22.42 19.44 -18.59
C GLU A 280 -21.48 18.37 -19.09
N LEU A 281 -20.17 18.47 -18.78
CA LEU A 281 -19.15 17.51 -19.21
C LEU A 281 -19.05 16.29 -18.28
N LEU A 282 -19.69 16.32 -17.11
CA LEU A 282 -19.71 15.20 -16.16
C LEU A 282 -21.14 14.68 -15.96
N PRO A 283 -21.41 13.39 -16.16
CA PRO A 283 -22.72 12.81 -15.87
C PRO A 283 -23.13 13.04 -14.42
N THR A 284 -24.40 13.39 -14.21
CA THR A 284 -24.95 13.60 -12.87
C THR A 284 -24.87 12.32 -12.04
N GLY A 285 -24.40 12.44 -10.78
CA GLY A 285 -24.28 11.29 -9.87
C GLY A 285 -23.03 10.42 -10.07
N THR A 286 -22.04 10.88 -10.87
CA THR A 286 -20.76 10.17 -11.01
C THR A 286 -20.05 10.05 -9.65
N PRO A 287 -19.72 8.83 -9.17
CA PRO A 287 -18.96 8.64 -7.95
C PRO A 287 -17.57 9.29 -8.01
N SER A 288 -17.07 9.81 -6.89
CA SER A 288 -15.79 10.54 -6.85
C SER A 288 -14.60 9.75 -7.40
N ASP A 289 -14.56 8.43 -7.16
CA ASP A 289 -13.52 7.53 -7.66
C ASP A 289 -13.56 7.34 -9.19
N GLN A 290 -14.68 7.69 -9.84
CA GLN A 290 -14.87 7.58 -11.28
C GLN A 290 -14.66 8.90 -12.02
N VAL A 291 -14.55 10.04 -11.33
CA VAL A 291 -14.39 11.36 -11.95
C VAL A 291 -13.07 11.47 -12.72
N PHE A 292 -11.95 11.03 -12.11
CA PHE A 292 -10.67 11.07 -12.81
C PHE A 292 -10.59 10.04 -13.95
N PRO A 293 -11.03 8.77 -13.80
CA PRO A 293 -11.27 7.88 -14.95
C PRO A 293 -12.08 8.47 -16.06
N TRP A 294 -13.18 9.16 -15.74
CA TRP A 294 -14.02 9.86 -16.73
C TRP A 294 -13.23 10.92 -17.50
N PHE A 295 -12.49 11.77 -16.80
CA PHE A 295 -11.64 12.79 -17.42
C PHE A 295 -10.54 12.17 -18.31
N ILE A 296 -9.90 11.09 -17.88
CA ILE A 296 -8.88 10.38 -18.66
C ILE A 296 -9.45 9.92 -20.01
N VAL A 297 -10.69 9.46 -20.02
CA VAL A 297 -11.33 8.91 -21.23
C VAL A 297 -11.88 10.01 -22.13
N HIS A 298 -12.52 11.05 -21.58
CA HIS A 298 -13.29 12.05 -22.33
C HIS A 298 -12.61 13.42 -22.42
N GLY A 299 -11.74 13.77 -21.46
CA GLY A 299 -11.08 15.08 -21.39
C GLY A 299 -9.68 15.12 -21.98
N LEU A 300 -9.03 13.96 -22.23
CA LEU A 300 -7.69 13.91 -22.79
C LEU A 300 -7.67 13.64 -24.30
N PRO A 301 -6.66 14.14 -25.04
CA PRO A 301 -6.43 13.75 -26.43
C PRO A 301 -6.18 12.23 -26.55
N THR A 302 -6.68 11.60 -27.62
CA THR A 302 -6.73 10.14 -27.82
C THR A 302 -5.41 9.42 -27.54
N GLY A 303 -4.28 9.94 -28.01
CA GLY A 303 -2.96 9.30 -27.78
C GLY A 303 -2.52 9.36 -26.32
N LEU A 304 -2.83 10.44 -25.61
CA LEU A 304 -2.49 10.64 -24.20
C LEU A 304 -3.37 9.78 -23.30
N THR A 305 -4.66 9.65 -23.61
CA THR A 305 -5.58 8.72 -22.95
C THR A 305 -5.02 7.30 -22.93
N GLY A 306 -4.61 6.78 -24.10
CA GLY A 306 -4.02 5.44 -24.20
C GLY A 306 -2.73 5.29 -23.38
N LEU A 307 -1.85 6.29 -23.39
CA LEU A 307 -0.60 6.28 -22.62
C LEU A 307 -0.89 6.24 -21.10
N ILE A 308 -1.83 7.05 -20.60
CA ILE A 308 -2.14 7.11 -19.18
C ILE A 308 -2.83 5.83 -18.72
N ILE A 309 -3.77 5.29 -19.49
CA ILE A 309 -4.42 4.00 -19.17
C ILE A 309 -3.37 2.88 -19.15
N ALA A 310 -2.49 2.80 -20.17
CA ALA A 310 -1.43 1.79 -20.20
C ALA A 310 -0.49 1.92 -19.00
N SER A 311 -0.13 3.13 -18.61
CA SER A 311 0.74 3.40 -17.45
C SER A 311 0.07 3.00 -16.13
N LEU A 312 -1.22 3.32 -15.98
CA LEU A 312 -2.03 2.97 -14.83
C LEU A 312 -2.15 1.45 -14.67
N PHE A 313 -2.46 0.75 -15.78
CA PHE A 313 -2.53 -0.72 -15.78
C PHE A 313 -1.18 -1.34 -15.46
N SER A 314 -0.12 -0.83 -16.08
CA SER A 314 1.24 -1.30 -15.85
C SER A 314 1.62 -1.19 -14.36
N ALA A 315 1.40 -0.03 -13.74
CA ALA A 315 1.69 0.21 -12.33
C ALA A 315 0.82 -0.64 -11.39
N GLY A 316 -0.48 -0.73 -11.68
CA GLY A 316 -1.40 -1.56 -10.89
C GLY A 316 -1.07 -3.04 -10.98
N MET A 317 -0.85 -3.57 -12.18
CA MET A 317 -0.47 -4.97 -12.39
C MET A 317 0.87 -5.31 -11.74
N SER A 318 1.87 -4.41 -11.80
CA SER A 318 3.15 -4.59 -11.11
C SER A 318 2.97 -4.69 -9.59
N THR A 319 2.15 -3.81 -8.99
CA THR A 319 1.89 -3.84 -7.55
C THR A 319 1.14 -5.12 -7.15
N VAL A 320 0.16 -5.57 -7.93
CA VAL A 320 -0.54 -6.84 -7.71
C VAL A 320 0.44 -8.01 -7.84
N ALA A 321 1.26 -8.06 -8.88
CA ALA A 321 2.27 -9.10 -9.07
C ALA A 321 3.27 -9.17 -7.90
N THR A 322 3.74 -8.01 -7.43
CA THR A 322 4.62 -7.93 -6.25
C THR A 322 3.92 -8.46 -4.99
N SER A 323 2.65 -8.09 -4.77
CA SER A 323 1.85 -8.55 -3.63
C SER A 323 1.62 -10.07 -3.66
N ILE A 324 1.36 -10.63 -4.83
CA ILE A 324 1.23 -12.09 -5.03
C ILE A 324 2.56 -12.78 -4.75
N ASN A 325 3.67 -12.30 -5.33
CA ASN A 325 5.00 -12.90 -5.20
C ASN A 325 5.50 -12.89 -3.75
N SER A 326 5.39 -11.77 -3.06
CA SER A 326 5.81 -11.65 -1.67
C SER A 326 4.93 -12.51 -0.74
N SER A 327 3.62 -12.57 -0.99
CA SER A 327 2.71 -13.46 -0.25
C SER A 327 3.06 -14.94 -0.47
N ALA A 328 3.33 -15.35 -1.70
CA ALA A 328 3.77 -16.72 -2.00
C ALA A 328 5.11 -17.04 -1.33
N THR A 329 6.05 -16.08 -1.29
CA THR A 329 7.33 -16.22 -0.59
C THR A 329 7.11 -16.42 0.91
N ILE A 330 6.22 -15.66 1.53
CA ILE A 330 5.86 -15.83 2.96
C ILE A 330 5.22 -17.20 3.19
N VAL A 331 4.29 -17.62 2.34
CA VAL A 331 3.69 -18.97 2.44
C VAL A 331 4.78 -20.06 2.37
N LEU A 332 5.70 -19.96 1.41
CA LEU A 332 6.78 -20.95 1.28
C LEU A 332 7.74 -20.92 2.47
N THR A 333 8.24 -19.73 2.85
CA THR A 333 9.32 -19.61 3.84
C THR A 333 8.83 -19.74 5.28
N ASP A 334 7.66 -19.17 5.58
CA ASP A 334 7.18 -19.00 6.95
C ASP A 334 6.26 -20.16 7.39
N PHE A 335 5.61 -20.81 6.44
CA PHE A 335 4.76 -21.96 6.74
C PHE A 335 5.36 -23.27 6.20
N VAL A 336 5.50 -23.43 4.87
CA VAL A 336 5.80 -24.73 4.27
C VAL A 336 7.22 -25.20 4.62
N LYS A 337 8.26 -24.39 4.38
CA LYS A 337 9.66 -24.77 4.73
C LYS A 337 9.85 -24.93 6.23
N ARG A 338 9.18 -24.08 7.02
CA ARG A 338 9.32 -24.11 8.48
C ARG A 338 8.64 -25.30 9.13
N LEU A 339 7.52 -25.78 8.56
CA LEU A 339 6.78 -26.95 9.06
C LEU A 339 7.29 -28.26 8.47
N SER A 340 8.06 -28.21 7.38
CA SER A 340 8.64 -29.40 6.76
C SER A 340 9.77 -29.96 7.62
N SER A 341 9.71 -31.27 7.92
CA SER A 341 10.76 -32.00 8.63
C SER A 341 12.03 -32.21 7.79
N LYS A 342 11.95 -32.02 6.46
CA LYS A 342 13.05 -32.23 5.51
C LYS A 342 13.23 -30.97 4.68
N GLU A 343 14.47 -30.70 4.26
CA GLU A 343 14.71 -29.67 3.25
C GLU A 343 13.93 -29.97 1.97
N LEU A 344 13.18 -28.97 1.53
CA LEU A 344 12.42 -29.06 0.28
C LEU A 344 13.39 -28.96 -0.89
N SER A 345 13.25 -29.90 -1.85
CA SER A 345 13.96 -29.77 -3.11
C SER A 345 13.54 -28.47 -3.83
N GLU A 346 14.42 -27.96 -4.67
CA GLU A 346 14.17 -26.76 -5.46
C GLU A 346 12.87 -26.87 -6.28
N ARG A 347 12.65 -28.02 -6.94
CA ARG A 347 11.43 -28.31 -7.69
C ARG A 347 10.17 -28.22 -6.82
N LYS A 348 10.18 -28.79 -5.61
CA LYS A 348 9.04 -28.69 -4.68
C LYS A 348 8.83 -27.27 -4.18
N SER A 349 9.89 -26.54 -3.91
CA SER A 349 9.82 -25.13 -3.51
C SER A 349 9.16 -24.29 -4.61
N MET A 350 9.52 -24.51 -5.89
CA MET A 350 8.90 -23.84 -7.02
C MET A 350 7.41 -24.23 -7.19
N GLN A 351 7.05 -25.49 -7.01
CA GLN A 351 5.66 -25.93 -7.04
C GLN A 351 4.81 -25.21 -5.95
N VAL A 352 5.35 -25.13 -4.74
CA VAL A 352 4.67 -24.38 -3.64
C VAL A 352 4.50 -22.91 -3.99
N LEU A 353 5.53 -22.25 -4.56
CA LEU A 353 5.42 -20.86 -4.99
C LEU A 353 4.32 -20.68 -6.04
N TYR A 354 4.25 -21.54 -7.07
CA TYR A 354 3.22 -21.45 -8.10
C TYR A 354 1.81 -21.66 -7.53
N VAL A 355 1.61 -22.68 -6.69
CA VAL A 355 0.31 -22.93 -6.05
C VAL A 355 -0.08 -21.79 -5.12
N ALA A 356 0.84 -21.29 -4.30
CA ALA A 356 0.59 -20.16 -3.40
C ALA A 356 0.27 -18.88 -4.18
N SER A 357 1.01 -18.59 -5.25
CA SER A 357 0.75 -17.44 -6.13
C SER A 357 -0.64 -17.53 -6.75
N PHE A 358 -1.02 -18.73 -7.24
CA PHE A 358 -2.34 -18.95 -7.82
C PHE A 358 -3.45 -18.72 -6.79
N LEU A 359 -3.33 -19.30 -5.60
CA LEU A 359 -4.34 -19.15 -4.54
C LEU A 359 -4.47 -17.69 -4.07
N VAL A 360 -3.34 -17.01 -3.82
CA VAL A 360 -3.34 -15.59 -3.40
C VAL A 360 -3.94 -14.71 -4.51
N GLY A 361 -3.58 -14.93 -5.76
CA GLY A 361 -4.13 -14.18 -6.89
C GLY A 361 -5.64 -14.35 -7.03
N MET A 362 -6.14 -15.59 -6.95
CA MET A 362 -7.58 -15.88 -7.00
C MET A 362 -8.34 -15.29 -5.80
N LEU A 363 -7.80 -15.39 -4.59
CA LEU A 363 -8.37 -14.73 -3.41
C LEU A 363 -8.40 -13.23 -3.55
N GLY A 364 -7.36 -12.64 -4.16
CA GLY A 364 -7.32 -11.22 -4.48
C GLY A 364 -8.41 -10.79 -5.47
N VAL A 365 -8.69 -11.60 -6.50
CA VAL A 365 -9.81 -11.38 -7.42
C VAL A 365 -11.14 -11.40 -6.66
N VAL A 366 -11.37 -12.42 -5.82
CA VAL A 366 -12.57 -12.51 -4.98
C VAL A 366 -12.71 -11.28 -4.10
N MET A 367 -11.62 -10.81 -3.48
CA MET A 367 -11.63 -9.60 -2.67
C MET A 367 -12.01 -8.36 -3.49
N GLY A 368 -11.51 -8.23 -4.73
CA GLY A 368 -11.89 -7.15 -5.65
C GLY A 368 -13.38 -7.16 -5.98
N LEU A 369 -13.94 -8.34 -6.23
CA LEU A 369 -15.38 -8.53 -6.48
C LEU A 369 -16.22 -8.16 -5.24
N MET A 370 -15.76 -8.48 -4.04
CA MET A 370 -16.46 -8.12 -2.79
C MET A 370 -16.46 -6.61 -2.54
N MET A 371 -15.44 -5.89 -3.03
CA MET A 371 -15.31 -4.45 -2.84
C MET A 371 -16.10 -3.59 -3.85
N MET A 372 -16.73 -4.17 -4.86
CA MET A 372 -17.40 -3.45 -5.96
C MET A 372 -18.50 -2.46 -5.53
N HIS A 373 -19.10 -2.68 -4.36
CA HIS A 373 -20.20 -1.85 -3.85
C HIS A 373 -19.74 -0.86 -2.76
N ILE A 374 -18.41 -0.67 -2.62
CA ILE A 374 -17.84 0.23 -1.63
C ILE A 374 -17.47 1.55 -2.33
N ASP A 375 -18.06 2.64 -1.86
CA ASP A 375 -17.70 4.00 -2.26
C ASP A 375 -16.46 4.47 -1.47
N GLY A 376 -15.55 5.21 -2.12
CA GLY A 376 -14.35 5.71 -1.47
C GLY A 376 -13.31 4.60 -1.24
N ILE A 377 -12.78 4.03 -2.31
CA ILE A 377 -11.87 2.87 -2.27
C ILE A 377 -10.59 3.17 -1.48
N LEU A 378 -10.08 4.42 -1.52
CA LEU A 378 -8.93 4.82 -0.71
C LEU A 378 -9.23 4.74 0.79
N ASP A 379 -10.36 5.26 1.23
CA ASP A 379 -10.79 5.19 2.64
C ASP A 379 -11.02 3.73 3.08
N ALA A 380 -11.66 2.92 2.23
CA ALA A 380 -11.86 1.48 2.49
C ALA A 380 -10.51 0.75 2.63
N TRP A 381 -9.56 1.02 1.73
CA TRP A 381 -8.21 0.46 1.82
C TRP A 381 -7.50 0.88 3.12
N TRP A 382 -7.56 2.15 3.48
CA TRP A 382 -6.92 2.66 4.70
C TRP A 382 -7.53 2.03 5.97
N LYS A 383 -8.83 1.82 6.02
CA LYS A 383 -9.52 1.12 7.12
C LYS A 383 -9.08 -0.33 7.23
N LEU A 384 -9.08 -1.08 6.12
CA LEU A 384 -8.65 -2.48 6.10
C LEU A 384 -7.17 -2.62 6.46
N ALA A 385 -6.31 -1.77 5.91
CA ALA A 385 -4.90 -1.74 6.26
C ALA A 385 -4.68 -1.44 7.74
N SER A 386 -5.45 -0.52 8.34
CA SER A 386 -5.39 -0.20 9.76
C SER A 386 -5.74 -1.41 10.64
N ILE A 387 -6.77 -2.17 10.27
CA ILE A 387 -7.23 -3.34 11.00
C ILE A 387 -6.21 -4.48 10.91
N PHE A 388 -5.80 -4.85 9.72
CA PHE A 388 -4.93 -6.02 9.51
C PHE A 388 -3.49 -5.76 9.96
N SER A 389 -2.99 -4.54 9.84
CA SER A 389 -1.62 -4.18 10.22
C SER A 389 -1.46 -3.73 11.68
N GLY A 390 -2.57 -3.46 12.38
CA GLY A 390 -2.56 -2.80 13.69
C GLY A 390 -1.75 -3.50 14.78
N GLY A 391 -1.62 -4.83 14.70
CA GLY A 391 -0.83 -5.59 15.68
C GLY A 391 0.62 -5.87 15.28
N MET A 392 0.93 -5.80 13.97
CA MET A 392 2.24 -6.18 13.45
C MET A 392 3.35 -5.25 13.94
N LEU A 393 3.16 -3.94 13.76
CA LEU A 393 4.15 -2.92 14.12
C LEU A 393 4.44 -2.91 15.62
N GLY A 394 3.40 -3.08 16.46
CA GLY A 394 3.56 -3.11 17.92
C GLY A 394 4.48 -4.23 18.39
N LEU A 395 4.33 -5.42 17.82
CA LEU A 395 5.15 -6.57 18.16
C LEU A 395 6.59 -6.39 17.67
N PHE A 396 6.80 -5.82 16.48
CA PHE A 396 8.14 -5.48 15.98
C PHE A 396 8.84 -4.45 16.86
N LEU A 397 8.17 -3.35 17.19
CA LEU A 397 8.72 -2.31 18.07
C LEU A 397 9.07 -2.88 19.45
N LEU A 398 8.20 -3.73 20.01
CA LEU A 398 8.47 -4.43 21.27
C LEU A 398 9.76 -5.27 21.17
N GLY A 399 9.93 -6.00 20.08
CA GLY A 399 11.12 -6.82 19.85
C GLY A 399 12.41 -6.03 19.71
N VAL A 400 12.35 -4.89 19.00
CA VAL A 400 13.52 -4.03 18.73
C VAL A 400 13.93 -3.23 19.96
N VAL A 401 12.96 -2.59 20.64
CA VAL A 401 13.22 -1.69 21.78
C VAL A 401 13.50 -2.46 23.06
N CYS A 402 12.76 -3.53 23.31
CA CYS A 402 12.80 -4.26 24.60
C CYS A 402 13.53 -5.58 24.48
N ARG A 403 14.85 -5.59 24.70
CA ARG A 403 15.70 -6.78 24.54
C ARG A 403 15.36 -7.95 25.47
N ASN A 404 14.77 -7.70 26.63
CA ASN A 404 14.53 -8.69 27.69
C ASN A 404 13.06 -9.16 27.81
N VAL A 405 12.23 -8.93 26.79
CA VAL A 405 10.84 -9.37 26.81
C VAL A 405 10.76 -10.89 26.75
N LYS A 406 10.05 -11.49 27.70
CA LYS A 406 9.74 -12.92 27.71
C LYS A 406 8.61 -13.22 26.71
N ARG A 407 8.62 -14.43 26.14
CA ARG A 407 7.59 -14.90 25.21
C ARG A 407 6.17 -14.70 25.74
N VAL A 408 5.92 -15.01 27.01
CA VAL A 408 4.60 -14.87 27.65
C VAL A 408 4.12 -13.41 27.64
N HIS A 409 5.02 -12.45 27.94
CA HIS A 409 4.67 -11.03 27.93
C HIS A 409 4.26 -10.56 26.52
N ALA A 410 4.95 -11.04 25.48
CA ALA A 410 4.61 -10.74 24.10
C ALA A 410 3.25 -11.34 23.69
N VAL A 411 2.95 -12.59 24.11
CA VAL A 411 1.65 -13.24 23.86
C VAL A 411 0.52 -12.46 24.49
N VAL A 412 0.63 -12.12 25.80
CA VAL A 412 -0.39 -11.34 26.51
C VAL A 412 -0.58 -9.98 25.84
N ALA A 413 0.51 -9.30 25.46
CA ALA A 413 0.46 -8.02 24.77
C ALA A 413 -0.30 -8.11 23.44
N VAL A 414 -0.02 -9.14 22.64
CA VAL A 414 -0.71 -9.34 21.35
C VAL A 414 -2.19 -9.66 21.55
N ILE A 415 -2.54 -10.49 22.52
CA ILE A 415 -3.96 -10.79 22.84
C ILE A 415 -4.71 -9.51 23.20
N LEU A 416 -4.18 -8.69 24.10
CA LEU A 416 -4.81 -7.42 24.48
C LEU A 416 -4.90 -6.44 23.30
N GLY A 417 -3.84 -6.35 22.48
CA GLY A 417 -3.89 -5.53 21.28
C GLY A 417 -4.95 -6.00 20.26
N LEU A 418 -5.08 -7.32 20.06
CA LEU A 418 -6.11 -7.89 19.19
C LEU A 418 -7.52 -7.62 19.72
N LEU A 419 -7.74 -7.67 21.03
CA LEU A 419 -9.01 -7.31 21.65
C LEU A 419 -9.37 -5.84 21.39
N VAL A 420 -8.40 -4.93 21.51
CA VAL A 420 -8.60 -3.50 21.21
C VAL A 420 -8.88 -3.29 19.71
N ILE A 421 -8.13 -3.94 18.82
CA ILE A 421 -8.35 -3.88 17.37
C ILE A 421 -9.76 -4.40 17.04
N ALA A 422 -10.15 -5.55 17.57
CA ALA A 422 -11.48 -6.11 17.37
C ALA A 422 -12.58 -5.18 17.90
N TRP A 423 -12.39 -4.62 19.10
CA TRP A 423 -13.33 -3.65 19.66
C TRP A 423 -13.47 -2.41 18.76
N MET A 424 -12.37 -1.78 18.36
CA MET A 424 -12.41 -0.58 17.49
C MET A 424 -13.00 -0.87 16.11
N SER A 425 -12.83 -2.09 15.59
CA SER A 425 -13.29 -2.47 14.25
C SER A 425 -14.74 -2.92 14.23
N LEU A 426 -15.21 -3.62 15.25
CA LEU A 426 -16.54 -4.23 15.29
C LEU A 426 -17.57 -3.36 16.03
N SER A 427 -17.15 -2.63 17.07
CA SER A 427 -18.09 -1.83 17.86
C SER A 427 -18.79 -0.71 17.09
N PRO A 428 -18.21 -0.07 16.04
CA PRO A 428 -18.95 0.88 15.21
C PRO A 428 -20.17 0.28 14.49
N LEU A 429 -20.21 -1.05 14.32
CA LEU A 429 -21.34 -1.77 13.71
C LEU A 429 -22.54 -1.93 14.67
N ILE A 430 -22.39 -1.57 15.94
CA ILE A 430 -23.47 -1.65 16.94
C ILE A 430 -24.50 -0.54 16.65
N ASN A 431 -25.74 -0.93 16.40
CA ASN A 431 -26.85 -0.02 16.14
C ASN A 431 -27.26 0.78 17.38
N GLU A 432 -27.77 1.98 17.18
CA GLU A 432 -28.20 2.90 18.26
C GLU A 432 -29.28 2.34 19.19
N GLY A 433 -30.12 1.42 18.73
CA GLY A 433 -31.12 0.74 19.52
C GLY A 433 -30.61 -0.47 20.31
N SER A 434 -29.34 -0.80 20.26
CA SER A 434 -28.77 -1.97 20.95
C SER A 434 -28.47 -1.67 22.42
N PRO A 435 -28.72 -2.61 23.35
CA PRO A 435 -28.28 -2.49 24.75
C PRO A 435 -26.76 -2.32 24.89
N PHE A 436 -26.00 -2.72 23.85
CA PHE A 436 -24.54 -2.64 23.83
C PHE A 436 -24.01 -1.33 23.20
N TYR A 437 -24.87 -0.36 22.89
CA TYR A 437 -24.45 0.91 22.25
C TYR A 437 -23.42 1.68 23.08
N CYS A 438 -23.47 1.58 24.43
CA CYS A 438 -22.49 2.19 25.32
C CYS A 438 -21.03 1.69 25.07
N PHE A 439 -20.86 0.52 24.45
CA PHE A 439 -19.54 -0.02 24.10
C PHE A 439 -19.07 0.40 22.69
N ARG A 440 -19.88 1.18 21.95
CA ARG A 440 -19.49 1.66 20.62
C ARG A 440 -18.32 2.61 20.73
N SER A 441 -17.25 2.33 19.96
CA SER A 441 -16.11 3.23 19.85
C SER A 441 -16.52 4.51 19.11
N SER A 442 -16.20 5.66 19.67
CA SER A 442 -16.30 6.97 19.01
C SER A 442 -15.03 7.35 18.23
N LEU A 443 -13.98 6.53 18.34
CA LEU A 443 -12.70 6.81 17.68
C LEU A 443 -12.75 6.49 16.19
N HIS A 444 -12.12 7.33 15.38
CA HIS A 444 -12.00 7.07 13.94
C HIS A 444 -11.23 5.78 13.66
N THR A 445 -11.68 5.00 12.67
CA THR A 445 -11.12 3.67 12.35
C THR A 445 -9.64 3.72 11.97
N TYR A 446 -9.14 4.85 11.44
CA TYR A 446 -7.71 5.03 11.17
C TYR A 446 -6.84 4.87 12.42
N LEU A 447 -7.36 5.18 13.61
CA LEU A 447 -6.63 5.04 14.86
C LEU A 447 -6.49 3.57 15.32
N THR A 448 -7.12 2.60 14.66
CA THR A 448 -7.02 1.18 15.01
C THR A 448 -5.56 0.68 14.98
N ILE A 449 -4.78 1.04 13.94
CA ILE A 449 -3.36 0.67 13.87
C ILE A 449 -2.57 1.34 15.00
N VAL A 450 -2.91 2.58 15.35
CA VAL A 450 -2.22 3.35 16.39
C VAL A 450 -2.45 2.70 17.75
N PHE A 451 -3.70 2.52 18.14
CA PHE A 451 -4.04 1.92 19.43
C PHE A 451 -3.60 0.46 19.52
N GLY A 452 -3.78 -0.34 18.44
CA GLY A 452 -3.29 -1.72 18.38
C GLY A 452 -1.77 -1.79 18.62
N THR A 453 -1.01 -0.95 17.93
CA THR A 453 0.46 -0.87 18.08
C THR A 453 0.86 -0.43 19.48
N VAL A 454 0.26 0.66 19.99
CA VAL A 454 0.60 1.25 21.30
C VAL A 454 0.25 0.29 22.43
N VAL A 455 -0.92 -0.36 22.38
CA VAL A 455 -1.34 -1.32 23.41
C VAL A 455 -0.38 -2.52 23.44
N ILE A 456 -0.03 -3.10 22.30
CA ILE A 456 0.93 -4.22 22.25
C ILE A 456 2.29 -3.79 22.81
N PHE A 457 2.80 -2.66 22.37
CA PHE A 457 4.11 -2.17 22.80
C PHE A 457 4.13 -1.87 24.30
N LEU A 458 3.18 -1.05 24.80
CA LEU A 458 3.15 -0.64 26.20
C LEU A 458 2.88 -1.81 27.15
N THR A 459 1.94 -2.70 26.81
CA THR A 459 1.66 -3.89 27.62
C THR A 459 2.89 -4.77 27.77
N GLY A 460 3.54 -5.10 26.63
CA GLY A 460 4.74 -5.94 26.66
C GLY A 460 5.91 -5.28 27.42
N PHE A 461 6.08 -3.96 27.26
CA PHE A 461 7.09 -3.18 27.97
C PHE A 461 6.83 -3.15 29.48
N LEU A 462 5.62 -2.82 29.90
CA LEU A 462 5.23 -2.75 31.33
C LEU A 462 5.37 -4.11 32.02
N LEU A 463 4.82 -5.18 31.41
CA LEU A 463 4.95 -6.54 31.96
C LEU A 463 6.42 -6.93 32.15
N THR A 464 7.30 -6.55 31.19
CA THR A 464 8.74 -6.84 31.31
C THR A 464 9.40 -6.03 32.41
N LYS A 465 9.03 -4.76 32.58
CA LYS A 465 9.58 -3.87 33.61
C LYS A 465 9.17 -4.31 35.02
N PHE A 466 7.90 -4.70 35.21
CA PHE A 466 7.40 -5.15 36.52
C PHE A 466 7.95 -6.53 36.90
N ALA A 467 8.06 -7.46 35.95
CA ALA A 467 8.67 -8.78 36.21
C ALA A 467 10.15 -8.70 36.67
N LYS A 468 10.88 -7.64 36.31
CA LYS A 468 12.26 -7.40 36.81
C LYS A 468 12.33 -6.90 38.25
N LYS A 469 11.24 -6.34 38.81
CA LYS A 469 11.21 -5.84 40.17
C LYS A 469 10.88 -6.93 41.20
N THR A 470 10.42 -8.09 40.76
CA THR A 470 9.95 -9.18 41.62
C THR A 470 11.00 -10.28 41.80
N ILE A 471 12.23 -10.14 41.22
CA ILE A 471 13.39 -10.97 41.42
C ILE A 471 14.51 -10.12 42.01
#